data_5843b0f34009406b21ffbb773b22eaac
#
_entry.id   5843b0f34009406b21ffbb773b22eaac
#
_cell.length_a   1.000
_cell.length_b   1.000
_cell.length_c   1.000
_cell.angle_alpha   90.00
_cell.angle_beta   90.00
_cell.angle_gamma   90.00
#
_symmetry.space_group_name_H-M   'P 1'
#
loop_
_entity.id
_entity.type
_entity.pdbx_description
1 polymer ?
#
loop_
_entity_poly.entity_id
_entity_poly.type
_entity_poly.pdbx_seq_one_letter_code
_entity_poly.pdbx_strand_id
1 'polypeptide(L)'
;MKITTSGRLTILLGRQQAATGERRSLRHLAHLANVPKDFVYRLDAGEARYVDLDALARLCEALDCRLDDILVWDNHGRQPI
;
A
#
# COMPACT_ATOMS: atom_id res chain seq x y z
N MET A 1 14.69 4.18 -12.86
CA MET A 1 13.41 3.49 -12.65
C MET A 1 13.48 2.65 -11.37
N LYS A 2 12.49 2.72 -10.56
CA LYS A 2 12.44 1.97 -9.30
C LYS A 2 10.99 1.67 -8.94
N ILE A 3 10.81 0.80 -7.96
CA ILE A 3 9.48 0.51 -7.43
C ILE A 3 9.22 1.46 -6.27
N THR A 4 8.04 2.04 -6.25
CA THR A 4 7.59 2.90 -5.16
C THR A 4 6.32 2.37 -4.53
N THR A 5 6.16 2.63 -3.24
CA THR A 5 4.94 2.32 -2.50
C THR A 5 4.32 3.58 -1.92
N SER A 6 4.92 4.74 -2.22
CA SER A 6 4.57 6.00 -1.58
C SER A 6 3.13 6.41 -1.84
N GLY A 7 2.37 6.62 -0.78
CA GLY A 7 0.98 7.05 -0.85
C GLY A 7 0.00 6.01 -1.35
N ARG A 8 0.47 4.81 -1.70
CA ARG A 8 -0.41 3.81 -2.32
C ARG A 8 -1.46 3.28 -1.36
N LEU A 9 -1.08 3.02 -0.11
CA LEU A 9 -2.04 2.51 0.87
C LEU A 9 -3.12 3.56 1.16
N THR A 10 -2.73 4.82 1.28
CA THR A 10 -3.68 5.91 1.49
C THR A 10 -4.67 6.01 0.32
N ILE A 11 -4.18 5.90 -0.91
CA ILE A 11 -5.02 5.92 -2.11
C ILE A 11 -6.00 4.75 -2.11
N LEU A 12 -5.52 3.55 -1.79
CA LEU A 12 -6.34 2.34 -1.79
C LEU A 12 -7.41 2.41 -0.69
N LEU A 13 -7.06 2.95 0.48
CA LEU A 13 -8.04 3.17 1.54
C LEU A 13 -9.11 4.16 1.11
N GLY A 14 -8.73 5.20 0.37
CA GLY A 14 -9.66 6.16 -0.18
C GLY A 14 -10.65 5.53 -1.16
N ARG A 15 -10.16 4.65 -2.04
CA ARG A 15 -11.00 3.90 -2.96
C ARG A 15 -11.97 2.99 -2.22
N GLN A 16 -11.50 2.33 -1.18
CA GLN A 16 -12.32 1.43 -0.39
C GLN A 16 -13.41 2.21 0.35
N GLN A 17 -13.08 3.39 0.88
CA GLN A 17 -14.05 4.27 1.51
C GLN A 17 -15.12 4.70 0.52
N ALA A 18 -14.73 5.03 -0.71
CA ALA A 18 -15.69 5.42 -1.75
C ALA A 18 -16.63 4.27 -2.11
N ALA A 19 -16.15 3.04 -2.06
CA ALA A 19 -16.95 1.87 -2.42
C ALA A 19 -17.85 1.40 -1.28
N THR A 20 -17.38 1.46 -0.04
CA THR A 20 -18.10 0.87 1.10
C THR A 20 -18.67 1.91 2.07
N GLY A 21 -18.21 3.15 2.00
CA GLY A 21 -18.57 4.19 2.95
C GLY A 21 -17.83 4.13 4.28
N GLU A 22 -16.98 3.13 4.48
CA GLU A 22 -16.22 2.98 5.71
C GLU A 22 -14.89 3.70 5.62
N ARG A 23 -14.62 4.54 6.60
CA ARG A 23 -13.34 5.25 6.68
C ARG A 23 -12.39 4.47 7.56
N ARG A 24 -11.23 4.12 7.01
CA ARG A 24 -10.20 3.37 7.73
C ARG A 24 -8.88 4.13 7.72
N SER A 25 -8.18 4.06 8.85
CA SER A 25 -6.84 4.60 8.97
C SER A 25 -5.81 3.54 8.61
N LEU A 26 -4.57 3.97 8.40
CA LEU A 26 -3.45 3.05 8.20
C LEU A 26 -3.29 2.12 9.41
N ARG A 27 -3.48 2.66 10.61
CA ARG A 27 -3.40 1.88 11.83
C ARG A 27 -4.47 0.78 11.88
N HIS A 28 -5.68 1.13 11.47
CA HIS A 28 -6.78 0.16 11.41
C HIS A 28 -6.49 -0.91 10.37
N LEU A 29 -5.93 -0.52 9.22
CA LEU A 29 -5.53 -1.45 8.18
C LEU A 29 -4.50 -2.44 8.71
N ALA A 30 -3.51 -1.97 9.46
CA ALA A 30 -2.50 -2.86 10.04
C ALA A 30 -3.14 -3.90 10.96
N HIS A 31 -4.12 -3.47 11.75
CA HIS A 31 -4.85 -4.37 12.65
C HIS A 31 -5.64 -5.41 11.86
N LEU A 32 -6.38 -4.98 10.84
CA LEU A 32 -7.18 -5.89 10.01
C LEU A 32 -6.32 -6.91 9.28
N ALA A 33 -5.19 -6.47 8.75
CA ALA A 33 -4.28 -7.35 8.02
C ALA A 33 -3.38 -8.18 8.93
N ASN A 34 -3.40 -7.91 10.24
CA ASN A 34 -2.55 -8.57 11.21
C ASN A 34 -1.06 -8.43 10.85
N VAL A 35 -0.66 -7.22 10.54
CA VAL A 35 0.74 -6.87 10.25
C VAL A 35 1.17 -5.73 11.17
N PRO A 36 2.49 -5.57 11.40
CA PRO A 36 2.97 -4.46 12.24
C PRO A 36 2.59 -3.11 11.63
N LYS A 37 2.15 -2.18 12.46
CA LYS A 37 1.79 -0.85 11.97
C LYS A 37 2.99 -0.11 11.38
N ASP A 38 4.19 -0.33 11.92
CA ASP A 38 5.40 0.29 11.38
C ASP A 38 5.64 -0.10 9.94
N PHE A 39 5.37 -1.36 9.60
CA PHE A 39 5.47 -1.84 8.23
C PHE A 39 4.51 -1.07 7.32
N VAL A 40 3.28 -0.88 7.76
CA VAL A 40 2.25 -0.16 6.99
C VAL A 40 2.65 1.30 6.80
N TYR A 41 3.10 1.96 7.86
CA TYR A 41 3.52 3.36 7.77
C TYR A 41 4.74 3.54 6.87
N ARG A 42 5.71 2.64 6.94
CA ARG A 42 6.89 2.71 6.08
C ARG A 42 6.54 2.50 4.62
N LEU A 43 5.64 1.55 4.34
CA LEU A 43 5.17 1.34 2.98
C LEU A 43 4.53 2.60 2.43
N ASP A 44 3.60 3.17 3.19
CA ASP A 44 2.89 4.36 2.70
C ASP A 44 3.79 5.59 2.60
N ALA A 45 4.83 5.65 3.41
CA ALA A 45 5.82 6.73 3.32
C ALA A 45 6.83 6.53 2.18
N GLY A 46 6.83 5.37 1.56
CA GLY A 46 7.80 5.06 0.50
C GLY A 46 9.19 4.76 1.03
N GLU A 47 9.30 4.38 2.29
CA GLU A 47 10.59 4.15 2.95
C GLU A 47 10.94 2.67 3.10
N ALA A 48 10.05 1.76 2.74
CA ALA A 48 10.29 0.34 2.86
C ALA A 48 11.28 -0.12 1.80
N ARG A 49 12.37 -0.74 2.22
CA ARG A 49 13.37 -1.31 1.31
C ARG A 49 13.23 -2.80 1.17
N TYR A 50 12.82 -3.45 2.25
CA TYR A 50 12.62 -4.89 2.30
C TYR A 50 11.20 -5.13 2.77
N VAL A 51 10.53 -6.06 2.13
CA VAL A 51 9.15 -6.34 2.46
C VAL A 51 8.95 -7.84 2.62
N ASP A 52 8.16 -8.20 3.60
CA ASP A 52 7.72 -9.56 3.80
C ASP A 52 6.57 -9.83 2.84
N LEU A 53 6.72 -10.82 1.97
CA LEU A 53 5.70 -11.16 0.99
C LEU A 53 4.40 -11.61 1.64
N ASP A 54 4.50 -12.31 2.76
CA ASP A 54 3.30 -12.75 3.47
C ASP A 54 2.53 -11.55 4.03
N ALA A 55 3.23 -10.57 4.58
CA ALA A 55 2.60 -9.34 5.06
C ALA A 55 1.95 -8.57 3.91
N LEU A 56 2.61 -8.50 2.76
CA LEU A 56 2.02 -7.87 1.58
C LEU A 56 0.76 -8.57 1.14
N ALA A 57 0.76 -9.91 1.14
CA ALA A 57 -0.43 -10.69 0.78
C ALA A 57 -1.60 -10.37 1.71
N ARG A 58 -1.33 -10.25 2.99
CA ARG A 58 -2.36 -9.90 3.98
C ARG A 58 -2.93 -8.51 3.75
N LEU A 59 -2.08 -7.55 3.38
CA LEU A 59 -2.55 -6.21 3.03
C LEU A 59 -3.42 -6.23 1.79
N CYS A 60 -3.04 -7.00 0.78
CA CYS A 60 -3.84 -7.12 -0.44
C CYS A 60 -5.21 -7.72 -0.13
N GLU A 61 -5.27 -8.73 0.73
CA GLU A 61 -6.55 -9.31 1.13
C GLU A 61 -7.41 -8.31 1.88
N ALA A 62 -6.82 -7.56 2.82
CA ALA A 62 -7.55 -6.58 3.61
C ALA A 62 -8.08 -5.42 2.76
N LEU A 63 -7.33 -5.03 1.73
CA LEU A 63 -7.70 -3.94 0.83
C LEU A 63 -8.46 -4.41 -0.40
N ASP A 64 -8.58 -5.71 -0.59
CA ASP A 64 -9.17 -6.30 -1.79
C ASP A 64 -8.53 -5.70 -3.04
N CYS A 65 -7.20 -5.75 -3.09
CA CYS A 65 -6.43 -5.17 -4.17
C CYS A 65 -5.36 -6.14 -4.64
N ARG A 66 -4.70 -5.77 -5.72
CA ARG A 66 -3.61 -6.54 -6.29
C ARG A 66 -2.27 -6.03 -5.78
N LEU A 67 -1.25 -6.85 -5.91
CA LEU A 67 0.09 -6.48 -5.49
C LEU A 67 0.61 -5.25 -6.25
N ASP A 68 0.29 -5.16 -7.54
CA ASP A 68 0.70 -4.03 -8.37
C ASP A 68 -0.08 -2.74 -8.07
N ASP A 69 -1.08 -2.80 -7.23
CA ASP A 69 -1.71 -1.60 -6.68
C ASP A 69 -0.87 -0.98 -5.58
N ILE A 70 -0.07 -1.78 -4.88
CA ILE A 70 0.81 -1.33 -3.80
C ILE A 70 2.22 -1.05 -4.30
N LEU A 71 2.78 -1.99 -5.07
CA LEU A 71 4.12 -1.88 -5.64
C LEU A 71 4.00 -1.35 -7.06
N VAL A 72 4.42 -0.12 -7.27
CA VAL A 72 4.22 0.57 -8.53
C VAL A 72 5.57 1.03 -9.10
N TRP A 73 5.74 0.90 -10.39
CA TRP A 73 6.92 1.43 -11.06
C TRP A 73 6.91 2.95 -11.00
N ASP A 74 8.01 3.50 -10.51
CA ASP A 74 8.20 4.93 -10.51
C ASP A 74 8.94 5.31 -11.78
N ASN A 75 8.20 5.90 -12.72
CA ASN A 75 8.73 6.36 -13.98
C ASN A 75 9.02 7.86 -13.98
N HIS A 76 8.91 8.48 -12.81
CA HIS A 76 9.13 9.91 -12.70
C HIS A 76 10.55 10.26 -13.14
N GLY A 77 10.69 11.20 -14.03
CA GLY A 77 11.97 11.58 -14.60
C GLY A 77 12.44 10.71 -15.76
N ARG A 78 11.71 9.64 -16.08
CA ARG A 78 12.05 8.80 -17.22
C ARG A 78 11.62 9.47 -18.50
N GLN A 79 12.51 9.47 -19.48
CA GLN A 79 12.19 10.02 -20.79
C GLN A 79 11.32 9.04 -21.58
N PRO A 80 10.18 9.49 -22.10
CA PRO A 80 9.43 8.66 -23.05
C PRO A 80 10.22 8.50 -24.33
N ILE A 81 10.11 7.37 -24.91
CA ILE A 81 10.82 7.05 -26.14
C ILE A 81 9.89 7.26 -27.33
#